data_59b81b688de38ce1b0229134a2dfa94f
#
_entry.id   59b81b688de38ce1b0229134a2dfa94f
#
_cell.length_a   1.000
_cell.length_b   1.000
_cell.length_c   1.000
_cell.angle_alpha   90.00
_cell.angle_beta   90.00
_cell.angle_gamma   90.00
#
_symmetry.space_group_name_H-M   'P 1'
#
loop_
_entity.id
_entity.type
_entity.pdbx_description
1 polymer ?
#
loop_
_entity_poly.entity_id
_entity_poly.type
_entity_poly.pdbx_seq_one_letter_code
_entity_poly.pdbx_strand_id
1 'polypeptide(L)'
;MDELLAGLVNQKIKDFEVVIVEDGSQNPCKDVVERYKDRLDICYLWKENGGPSAARNMGVEACHGEYVLILDSDCVIPEGYLTAVEAELDREPCNAFGGPDRANAAFTPLQKAVNYTMTSFFTTGGIRGGKKKLDKFYPRSFNMGMQTSVYKQLGGFSDMRFGEDIDLSYRVFENGYSCRLFPDAWVWHKRRTDFRKFFRQVVNSGIARINLTKRHPGTLKLVHMLPAAFTLGVIVLLLASLFWVYALIPLLFYALLIFCGATIQEKSLLVGVLAIPAAFVQLGGYGLGFLWAWWRRCIMREGEFGAFKKNFYK
;
A
#
# COMPACT_ATOMS: atom_id res chain seq x y z
N MET A 1 8.74 8.86 -11.83
CA MET A 1 9.27 10.20 -11.45
C MET A 1 8.79 11.30 -12.40
N ASP A 2 9.01 11.21 -13.71
CA ASP A 2 8.65 12.26 -14.69
C ASP A 2 7.16 12.65 -14.63
N GLU A 3 6.24 11.67 -14.62
CA GLU A 3 4.78 11.91 -14.52
C GLU A 3 4.38 12.59 -13.19
N LEU A 4 5.07 12.27 -12.09
CA LEU A 4 4.83 12.89 -10.78
C LEU A 4 5.26 14.37 -10.81
N LEU A 5 6.48 14.66 -11.29
CA LEU A 5 6.99 16.04 -11.37
C LEU A 5 6.16 16.88 -12.35
N ALA A 6 5.74 16.33 -13.48
CA ALA A 6 4.82 16.99 -14.39
C ALA A 6 3.48 17.34 -13.71
N GLY A 7 2.95 16.42 -12.89
CA GLY A 7 1.74 16.66 -12.09
C GLY A 7 1.93 17.75 -11.04
N LEU A 8 3.10 17.84 -10.41
CA LEU A 8 3.44 18.90 -9.44
C LEU A 8 3.55 20.27 -10.12
N VAL A 9 4.16 20.34 -11.29
CA VAL A 9 4.21 21.60 -12.09
C VAL A 9 2.81 22.13 -12.40
N ASN A 10 1.83 21.25 -12.63
CA ASN A 10 0.47 21.64 -12.99
C ASN A 10 -0.43 21.96 -11.78
N GLN A 11 0.09 21.89 -10.54
CA GLN A 11 -0.70 22.31 -9.37
C GLN A 11 -0.93 23.82 -9.40
N LYS A 12 -2.11 24.25 -8.94
CA LYS A 12 -2.46 25.69 -8.81
C LYS A 12 -1.70 26.33 -7.66
N ILE A 13 -1.59 25.63 -6.54
CA ILE A 13 -0.78 26.04 -5.38
C ILE A 13 0.69 25.87 -5.75
N LYS A 14 1.51 26.89 -5.46
CA LYS A 14 2.95 26.91 -5.77
C LYS A 14 3.83 27.04 -4.53
N ASP A 15 3.23 27.30 -3.38
CA ASP A 15 3.93 27.41 -2.11
C ASP A 15 4.24 26.01 -1.54
N PHE A 16 5.18 25.32 -2.17
CA PHE A 16 5.70 24.03 -1.72
C PHE A 16 7.12 23.79 -2.26
N GLU A 17 7.90 23.05 -1.50
CA GLU A 17 9.20 22.49 -1.92
C GLU A 17 9.04 21.00 -2.30
N VAL A 18 9.96 20.50 -3.08
CA VAL A 18 10.01 19.08 -3.48
C VAL A 18 11.34 18.48 -3.05
N VAL A 19 11.31 17.55 -2.11
CA VAL A 19 12.52 16.82 -1.70
C VAL A 19 12.51 15.42 -2.33
N ILE A 20 13.51 15.13 -3.16
CA ILE A 20 13.68 13.85 -3.84
C ILE A 20 14.88 13.14 -3.24
N VAL A 21 14.67 11.94 -2.71
CA VAL A 21 15.74 11.11 -2.17
C VAL A 21 15.99 9.91 -3.09
N GLU A 22 17.16 9.86 -3.69
CA GLU A 22 17.64 8.75 -4.50
C GLU A 22 18.30 7.70 -3.61
N ASP A 23 17.62 6.57 -3.39
CA ASP A 23 18.06 5.50 -2.47
C ASP A 23 18.88 4.42 -3.20
N GLY A 24 19.96 4.85 -3.85
CA GLY A 24 20.94 3.95 -4.50
C GLY A 24 20.36 3.16 -5.67
N SER A 25 19.51 3.75 -6.52
CA SER A 25 18.96 3.06 -7.69
C SER A 25 20.02 2.82 -8.76
N GLN A 26 19.83 1.74 -9.53
CA GLN A 26 20.67 1.45 -10.70
C GLN A 26 20.48 2.47 -11.84
N ASN A 27 19.30 3.08 -11.91
CA ASN A 27 18.95 4.11 -12.88
C ASN A 27 18.54 5.38 -12.12
N PRO A 28 19.48 6.25 -11.74
CA PRO A 28 19.19 7.50 -11.03
C PRO A 28 18.27 8.39 -11.83
N CYS A 29 17.41 9.13 -11.12
CA CYS A 29 16.46 10.04 -11.77
C CYS A 29 16.98 11.48 -11.92
N LYS A 30 18.29 11.72 -11.72
CA LYS A 30 18.89 13.06 -11.75
C LYS A 30 18.58 13.82 -13.03
N ASP A 31 18.73 13.18 -14.20
CA ASP A 31 18.46 13.81 -15.50
C ASP A 31 16.96 14.19 -15.66
N VAL A 32 16.08 13.44 -15.04
CA VAL A 32 14.66 13.77 -14.99
C VAL A 32 14.46 15.02 -14.12
N VAL A 33 15.07 15.06 -12.95
CA VAL A 33 14.97 16.17 -11.98
C VAL A 33 15.46 17.49 -12.59
N GLU A 34 16.62 17.45 -13.29
CA GLU A 34 17.19 18.66 -13.93
C GLU A 34 16.21 19.36 -14.90
N ARG A 35 15.32 18.62 -15.56
CA ARG A 35 14.31 19.18 -16.48
C ARG A 35 13.22 19.99 -15.78
N TYR A 36 13.10 19.88 -14.46
CA TYR A 36 12.04 20.52 -13.68
C TYR A 36 12.53 21.60 -12.72
N LYS A 37 13.83 21.75 -12.50
CA LYS A 37 14.42 22.70 -11.54
C LYS A 37 14.03 24.16 -11.78
N ASP A 38 13.81 24.57 -13.03
CA ASP A 38 13.39 25.93 -13.36
C ASP A 38 11.90 26.19 -13.05
N ARG A 39 11.13 25.14 -12.73
CA ARG A 39 9.68 25.20 -12.53
C ARG A 39 9.23 24.76 -11.15
N LEU A 40 10.08 24.07 -10.40
CA LEU A 40 9.83 23.57 -9.07
C LEU A 40 11.05 23.83 -8.19
N ASP A 41 10.82 24.18 -6.93
CA ASP A 41 11.88 24.24 -5.92
C ASP A 41 12.22 22.79 -5.51
N ILE A 42 13.33 22.25 -6.03
CA ILE A 42 13.71 20.85 -5.87
C ILE A 42 15.02 20.70 -5.11
N CYS A 43 14.96 20.07 -3.95
CA CYS A 43 16.12 19.51 -3.24
C CYS A 43 16.33 18.06 -3.66
N TYR A 44 17.43 17.72 -4.31
CA TYR A 44 17.79 16.35 -4.71
C TYR A 44 18.89 15.82 -3.82
N LEU A 45 18.59 14.74 -3.10
CA LEU A 45 19.50 14.07 -2.17
C LEU A 45 19.80 12.66 -2.68
N TRP A 46 21.04 12.22 -2.47
CA TRP A 46 21.46 10.86 -2.79
C TRP A 46 21.96 10.14 -1.54
N LYS A 47 21.67 8.84 -1.43
CA LYS A 47 22.21 7.96 -0.40
C LYS A 47 22.40 6.54 -0.93
N GLU A 48 23.25 5.76 -0.25
CA GLU A 48 23.30 4.33 -0.47
C GLU A 48 21.96 3.67 -0.10
N ASN A 49 21.61 2.56 -0.79
CA ASN A 49 20.34 1.88 -0.59
C ASN A 49 20.14 1.43 0.87
N GLY A 50 19.24 2.10 1.57
CA GLY A 50 18.82 1.81 2.94
C GLY A 50 17.35 1.42 3.04
N GLY A 51 16.64 1.45 1.92
CA GLY A 51 15.22 1.14 1.84
C GLY A 51 14.29 2.34 2.04
N PRO A 52 12.98 2.16 1.77
CA PRO A 52 12.02 3.26 1.65
C PRO A 52 11.85 4.08 2.94
N SER A 53 11.89 3.44 4.11
CA SER A 53 11.77 4.14 5.40
C SER A 53 12.93 5.12 5.61
N ALA A 54 14.17 4.66 5.39
CA ALA A 54 15.36 5.49 5.55
C ALA A 54 15.40 6.64 4.54
N ALA A 55 14.98 6.39 3.30
CA ALA A 55 14.89 7.43 2.27
C ALA A 55 13.84 8.49 2.64
N ARG A 56 12.64 8.08 3.05
CA ARG A 56 11.58 9.02 3.46
C ARG A 56 11.98 9.82 4.69
N ASN A 57 12.61 9.19 5.69
CA ASN A 57 13.10 9.90 6.88
C ASN A 57 14.13 10.97 6.51
N MET A 58 15.10 10.63 5.64
CA MET A 58 16.09 11.59 5.14
C MET A 58 15.41 12.76 4.40
N GLY A 59 14.39 12.47 3.61
CA GLY A 59 13.63 13.50 2.90
C GLY A 59 12.93 14.46 3.86
N VAL A 60 12.25 13.93 4.89
CA VAL A 60 11.55 14.79 5.88
C VAL A 60 12.51 15.61 6.74
N GLU A 61 13.71 15.10 7.03
CA GLU A 61 14.72 15.90 7.74
C GLU A 61 15.17 17.14 6.94
N ALA A 62 15.14 17.05 5.61
CA ALA A 62 15.49 18.15 4.73
C ALA A 62 14.30 19.08 4.40
N CYS A 63 13.07 18.73 4.81
CA CYS A 63 11.88 19.55 4.57
C CYS A 63 11.77 20.71 5.57
N HIS A 64 11.25 21.87 5.09
CA HIS A 64 11.00 23.07 5.87
C HIS A 64 9.49 23.34 6.07
N GLY A 65 8.63 22.77 5.22
CA GLY A 65 7.18 22.98 5.27
C GLY A 65 6.52 22.54 6.56
N GLU A 66 5.40 23.16 6.93
CA GLU A 66 4.59 22.80 8.10
C GLU A 66 4.04 21.37 7.98
N TYR A 67 3.62 20.99 6.78
CA TYR A 67 3.17 19.64 6.45
C TYR A 67 4.12 19.00 5.44
N VAL A 68 4.40 17.73 5.64
CA VAL A 68 5.08 16.88 4.66
C VAL A 68 4.07 15.98 3.95
N LEU A 69 4.14 15.96 2.61
CA LEU A 69 3.40 15.04 1.76
C LEU A 69 4.34 13.97 1.22
N ILE A 70 4.10 12.72 1.56
CA ILE A 70 4.90 11.57 1.14
C ILE A 70 4.18 10.93 -0.04
N LEU A 71 4.85 10.92 -1.18
CA LEU A 71 4.36 10.36 -2.44
C LEU A 71 5.36 9.36 -3.00
N ASP A 72 4.89 8.22 -3.49
CA ASP A 72 5.75 7.29 -4.20
C ASP A 72 6.01 7.78 -5.63
N SER A 73 7.21 7.57 -6.15
CA SER A 73 7.66 8.07 -7.46
C SER A 73 6.90 7.51 -8.67
N ASP A 74 6.09 6.46 -8.46
CA ASP A 74 5.21 5.84 -9.46
C ASP A 74 3.75 6.31 -9.34
N CYS A 75 3.48 7.30 -8.48
CA CYS A 75 2.21 7.99 -8.42
C CYS A 75 2.09 9.06 -9.50
N VAL A 76 0.86 9.30 -9.94
CA VAL A 76 0.47 10.45 -10.77
C VAL A 76 -0.62 11.21 -10.02
N ILE A 77 -0.43 12.50 -9.85
CA ILE A 77 -1.38 13.37 -9.13
C ILE A 77 -2.24 14.19 -10.10
N PRO A 78 -3.53 14.40 -9.82
CA PRO A 78 -4.39 15.28 -10.60
C PRO A 78 -4.08 16.76 -10.32
N GLU A 79 -4.46 17.65 -11.22
CA GLU A 79 -4.23 19.11 -11.10
C GLU A 79 -4.80 19.74 -9.83
N GLY A 80 -5.89 19.21 -9.29
CA GLY A 80 -6.54 19.69 -8.07
C GLY A 80 -6.04 19.06 -6.76
N TYR A 81 -4.95 18.26 -6.79
CA TYR A 81 -4.51 17.48 -5.64
C TYR A 81 -4.14 18.36 -4.43
N LEU A 82 -3.24 19.33 -4.60
CA LEU A 82 -2.85 20.23 -3.50
C LEU A 82 -4.00 21.13 -3.04
N THR A 83 -4.84 21.61 -3.98
CA THR A 83 -6.04 22.38 -3.63
C THR A 83 -7.01 21.56 -2.76
N ALA A 84 -7.16 20.27 -3.05
CA ALA A 84 -8.00 19.39 -2.23
C ALA A 84 -7.38 19.16 -0.83
N VAL A 85 -6.05 19.05 -0.74
CA VAL A 85 -5.35 18.94 0.55
C VAL A 85 -5.54 20.20 1.39
N GLU A 86 -5.31 21.39 0.82
CA GLU A 86 -5.49 22.68 1.49
C GLU A 86 -6.93 22.86 1.97
N ALA A 87 -7.92 22.67 1.09
CA ALA A 87 -9.34 22.79 1.44
C ALA A 87 -9.78 21.86 2.59
N GLU A 88 -9.24 20.65 2.66
CA GLU A 88 -9.54 19.72 3.75
C GLU A 88 -8.86 20.13 5.05
N LEU A 89 -7.65 20.66 5.01
CA LEU A 89 -6.94 21.19 6.18
C LEU A 89 -7.61 22.46 6.72
N ASP A 90 -8.02 23.37 5.83
CA ASP A 90 -8.75 24.59 6.21
C ASP A 90 -10.12 24.27 6.83
N ARG A 91 -10.82 23.26 6.29
CA ARG A 91 -12.12 22.84 6.81
C ARG A 91 -12.01 22.27 8.22
N GLU A 92 -11.03 21.41 8.46
CA GLU A 92 -10.81 20.73 9.74
C GLU A 92 -9.36 20.28 9.83
N PRO A 93 -8.50 21.01 10.55
CA PRO A 93 -7.11 20.66 10.71
C PRO A 93 -6.91 19.26 11.32
N CYS A 94 -5.86 18.57 10.93
CA CYS A 94 -5.48 17.28 11.49
C CYS A 94 -3.96 17.09 11.45
N ASN A 95 -3.47 16.16 12.29
CA ASN A 95 -2.03 15.93 12.41
C ASN A 95 -1.50 15.01 11.31
N ALA A 96 -2.34 14.08 10.81
CA ALA A 96 -2.01 13.18 9.72
C ALA A 96 -3.22 12.97 8.81
N PHE A 97 -2.97 12.69 7.55
CA PHE A 97 -4.01 12.40 6.58
C PHE A 97 -3.49 11.52 5.45
N GLY A 98 -4.37 11.11 4.58
CA GLY A 98 -4.02 10.46 3.32
C GLY A 98 -5.20 10.42 2.39
N GLY A 99 -4.93 10.23 1.12
CA GLY A 99 -5.93 10.13 0.08
C GLY A 99 -6.02 8.71 -0.50
N PRO A 100 -7.14 8.40 -1.18
CA PRO A 100 -7.30 7.11 -1.84
C PRO A 100 -6.42 7.01 -3.09
N ASP A 101 -6.11 5.78 -3.45
CA ASP A 101 -5.57 5.48 -4.78
C ASP A 101 -6.70 5.13 -5.75
N ARG A 102 -6.55 5.56 -6.99
CA ARG A 102 -7.48 5.24 -8.07
C ARG A 102 -6.78 4.40 -9.14
N ALA A 103 -7.52 3.48 -9.74
CA ALA A 103 -7.06 2.76 -10.92
C ALA A 103 -7.03 3.72 -12.12
N ASN A 104 -5.93 3.69 -12.88
CA ASN A 104 -5.86 4.43 -14.14
C ASN A 104 -6.63 3.66 -15.23
N ALA A 105 -7.32 4.38 -16.10
CA ALA A 105 -8.01 3.79 -17.25
C ALA A 105 -7.05 3.00 -18.18
N ALA A 106 -5.78 3.40 -18.22
CA ALA A 106 -4.71 2.75 -18.97
C ALA A 106 -4.18 1.45 -18.33
N PHE A 107 -4.73 0.99 -17.21
CA PHE A 107 -4.32 -0.28 -16.61
C PHE A 107 -4.53 -1.45 -17.57
N THR A 108 -3.52 -2.33 -17.65
CA THR A 108 -3.64 -3.60 -18.36
C THR A 108 -4.74 -4.47 -17.73
N PRO A 109 -5.29 -5.46 -18.45
CA PRO A 109 -6.28 -6.37 -17.88
C PRO A 109 -5.81 -7.05 -16.59
N LEU A 110 -4.52 -7.39 -16.49
CA LEU A 110 -3.94 -7.97 -15.29
C LEU A 110 -3.91 -6.97 -14.12
N GLN A 111 -3.51 -5.73 -14.35
CA GLN A 111 -3.53 -4.68 -13.32
C GLN A 111 -4.95 -4.38 -12.83
N LYS A 112 -5.96 -4.41 -13.73
CA LYS A 112 -7.38 -4.31 -13.36
C LYS A 112 -7.83 -5.48 -12.50
N ALA A 113 -7.44 -6.71 -12.84
CA ALA A 113 -7.73 -7.90 -12.06
C ALA A 113 -7.09 -7.84 -10.66
N VAL A 114 -5.82 -7.45 -10.56
CA VAL A 114 -5.12 -7.23 -9.27
C VAL A 114 -5.83 -6.12 -8.47
N ASN A 115 -6.19 -5.01 -9.12
CA ASN A 115 -6.92 -3.93 -8.44
C ASN A 115 -8.27 -4.40 -7.89
N TYR A 116 -9.04 -5.16 -8.68
CA TYR A 116 -10.29 -5.76 -8.24
C TYR A 116 -10.09 -6.58 -6.96
N THR A 117 -9.10 -7.51 -6.96
CA THR A 117 -8.87 -8.34 -5.80
C THR A 117 -8.39 -7.56 -4.57
N MET A 118 -7.67 -6.45 -4.76
CA MET A 118 -7.22 -5.59 -3.66
C MET A 118 -8.35 -4.74 -3.05
N THR A 119 -9.48 -4.57 -3.73
CA THR A 119 -10.59 -3.71 -3.29
C THR A 119 -11.91 -4.46 -3.09
N SER A 120 -12.05 -5.67 -3.63
CA SER A 120 -13.26 -6.46 -3.53
C SER A 120 -13.57 -6.91 -2.11
N PHE A 121 -14.84 -6.90 -1.75
CA PHE A 121 -15.33 -7.46 -0.49
C PHE A 121 -14.97 -8.97 -0.34
N PHE A 122 -15.04 -9.73 -1.43
CA PHE A 122 -14.79 -11.18 -1.42
C PHE A 122 -13.32 -11.56 -1.17
N THR A 123 -12.40 -10.60 -1.20
CA THR A 123 -10.96 -10.82 -0.98
C THR A 123 -10.42 -10.05 0.22
N THR A 124 -10.98 -8.86 0.51
CA THR A 124 -10.47 -7.98 1.57
C THR A 124 -11.44 -7.82 2.74
N GLY A 125 -12.63 -8.41 2.68
CA GLY A 125 -13.64 -8.26 3.71
C GLY A 125 -14.10 -6.81 3.89
N GLY A 126 -13.94 -5.95 2.86
CA GLY A 126 -14.35 -4.55 2.90
C GLY A 126 -13.34 -3.60 3.59
N ILE A 127 -12.15 -4.08 4.00
CA ILE A 127 -11.11 -3.22 4.61
C ILE A 127 -10.60 -2.16 3.61
N ARG A 128 -10.59 -2.50 2.31
CA ARG A 128 -10.19 -1.60 1.23
C ARG A 128 -11.36 -1.40 0.27
N GLY A 129 -11.50 -0.20 -0.27
CA GLY A 129 -12.56 0.11 -1.25
C GLY A 129 -13.97 0.27 -0.68
N GLY A 130 -14.19 0.05 0.61
CA GLY A 130 -15.49 0.22 1.25
C GLY A 130 -15.86 1.69 1.47
N LYS A 131 -17.12 2.05 1.14
CA LYS A 131 -17.68 3.39 1.43
C LYS A 131 -18.00 3.60 2.92
N LYS A 132 -17.96 2.56 3.75
CA LYS A 132 -18.19 2.66 5.20
C LYS A 132 -16.87 2.93 5.91
N LYS A 133 -16.85 4.01 6.70
CA LYS A 133 -15.75 4.32 7.63
C LYS A 133 -15.58 3.15 8.60
N LEU A 134 -14.46 2.42 8.52
CA LEU A 134 -13.92 1.74 9.68
C LEU A 134 -13.46 2.81 10.67
N ASP A 135 -13.56 2.57 11.96
CA ASP A 135 -13.37 3.56 13.04
C ASP A 135 -12.12 4.45 12.92
N LYS A 136 -11.06 3.96 12.28
CA LYS A 136 -9.79 4.69 12.09
C LYS A 136 -9.30 4.52 10.65
N PHE A 137 -8.85 5.63 10.05
CA PHE A 137 -8.20 5.62 8.75
C PHE A 137 -6.68 5.49 8.93
N TYR A 138 -6.07 4.56 8.20
CA TYR A 138 -4.64 4.31 8.19
C TYR A 138 -4.07 4.74 6.84
N PRO A 139 -3.44 5.91 6.72
CA PRO A 139 -2.86 6.39 5.48
C PRO A 139 -1.76 5.47 4.99
N ARG A 140 -1.59 5.43 3.68
CA ARG A 140 -0.56 4.63 3.01
C ARG A 140 0.57 5.51 2.53
N SER A 141 1.79 5.04 2.65
CA SER A 141 3.00 5.80 2.33
C SER A 141 3.07 6.34 0.90
N PHE A 142 2.30 5.76 -0.04
CA PHE A 142 2.22 6.29 -1.40
C PHE A 142 1.42 7.60 -1.52
N ASN A 143 0.62 7.96 -0.52
CA ASN A 143 -0.18 9.18 -0.46
C ASN A 143 -0.52 9.49 1.01
N MET A 144 0.46 9.97 1.74
CA MET A 144 0.37 10.27 3.18
C MET A 144 0.83 11.70 3.43
N GLY A 145 0.05 12.47 4.17
CA GLY A 145 0.42 13.76 4.69
C GLY A 145 0.50 13.76 6.21
N MET A 146 1.41 14.53 6.77
CA MET A 146 1.57 14.67 8.21
C MET A 146 2.19 16.03 8.57
N GLN A 147 1.81 16.61 9.70
CA GLN A 147 2.54 17.73 10.27
C GLN A 147 4.00 17.34 10.49
N THR A 148 4.94 18.15 9.98
CA THR A 148 6.38 17.88 10.04
C THR A 148 6.87 17.73 11.48
N SER A 149 6.36 18.55 12.39
CA SER A 149 6.66 18.47 13.82
C SER A 149 6.21 17.15 14.46
N VAL A 150 5.00 16.68 14.13
CA VAL A 150 4.47 15.40 14.62
C VAL A 150 5.24 14.22 14.04
N TYR A 151 5.59 14.27 12.75
CA TYR A 151 6.42 13.24 12.13
C TYR A 151 7.77 13.09 12.86
N LYS A 152 8.46 14.21 13.11
CA LYS A 152 9.75 14.25 13.81
C LYS A 152 9.62 13.79 15.27
N GLN A 153 8.57 14.23 15.99
CA GLN A 153 8.30 13.81 17.36
C GLN A 153 8.04 12.30 17.48
N LEU A 154 7.38 11.70 16.49
CA LEU A 154 7.14 10.26 16.45
C LEU A 154 8.37 9.46 15.98
N GLY A 155 9.47 10.10 15.58
CA GLY A 155 10.68 9.45 15.08
C GLY A 155 10.55 8.92 13.65
N GLY A 156 9.59 9.43 12.87
CA GLY A 156 9.41 9.07 11.47
C GLY A 156 9.01 7.61 11.21
N PHE A 157 9.32 7.09 10.03
CA PHE A 157 9.14 5.67 9.73
C PHE A 157 10.15 4.82 10.49
N SER A 158 9.69 3.71 11.03
CA SER A 158 10.55 2.71 11.67
C SER A 158 11.38 1.92 10.63
N ASP A 159 12.28 1.09 11.11
CA ASP A 159 13.13 0.20 10.30
C ASP A 159 12.39 -0.96 9.62
N MET A 160 11.08 -1.03 9.78
CA MET A 160 10.24 -1.99 9.07
C MET A 160 10.34 -1.77 7.58
N ARG A 161 10.59 -2.86 6.83
CA ARG A 161 10.59 -2.79 5.36
C ARG A 161 9.19 -2.88 4.76
N PHE A 162 8.24 -3.47 5.46
CA PHE A 162 6.85 -3.66 5.04
C PHE A 162 5.92 -3.38 6.20
N GLY A 163 4.93 -2.53 6.00
CA GLY A 163 3.97 -2.12 7.00
C GLY A 163 4.44 -0.94 7.86
N GLU A 164 5.52 -0.26 7.46
CA GLU A 164 6.06 0.94 8.07
C GLU A 164 5.03 2.08 8.14
N ASP A 165 4.14 2.15 7.15
CA ASP A 165 3.03 3.11 7.08
C ASP A 165 1.97 2.84 8.16
N ILE A 166 1.65 1.56 8.38
CA ILE A 166 0.70 1.15 9.42
C ILE A 166 1.33 1.31 10.82
N ASP A 167 2.62 0.98 10.98
CA ASP A 167 3.36 1.19 12.22
C ASP A 167 3.35 2.67 12.61
N LEU A 168 3.68 3.57 11.68
CA LEU A 168 3.61 5.01 11.92
C LEU A 168 2.17 5.46 12.27
N SER A 169 1.18 4.93 11.57
CA SER A 169 -0.23 5.24 11.85
C SER A 169 -0.65 4.79 13.26
N TYR A 170 -0.18 3.63 13.74
CA TYR A 170 -0.45 3.21 15.12
C TYR A 170 0.17 4.18 16.11
N ARG A 171 1.42 4.61 15.91
CA ARG A 171 2.08 5.60 16.77
C ARG A 171 1.36 6.96 16.77
N VAL A 172 0.80 7.39 15.64
CA VAL A 172 -0.07 8.58 15.55
C VAL A 172 -1.25 8.44 16.52
N PHE A 173 -1.98 7.33 16.46
CA PHE A 173 -3.16 7.12 17.32
C PHE A 173 -2.81 6.88 18.79
N GLU A 174 -1.72 6.17 19.08
CA GLU A 174 -1.25 5.87 20.44
C GLU A 174 -0.82 7.14 21.17
N ASN A 175 -0.36 8.16 20.44
CA ASN A 175 0.00 9.47 20.97
C ASN A 175 -1.15 10.50 20.93
N GLY A 176 -2.37 10.08 20.62
CA GLY A 176 -3.55 10.94 20.66
C GLY A 176 -3.70 11.90 19.47
N TYR A 177 -2.88 11.75 18.42
CA TYR A 177 -2.98 12.58 17.23
C TYR A 177 -4.14 12.17 16.33
N SER A 178 -4.71 13.16 15.62
CA SER A 178 -5.80 12.96 14.67
C SER A 178 -5.28 12.50 13.31
N CYS A 179 -6.06 11.61 12.65
CA CYS A 179 -5.78 11.17 11.30
C CYS A 179 -7.07 11.11 10.47
N ARG A 180 -7.06 11.72 9.28
CA ARG A 180 -8.25 11.85 8.42
C ARG A 180 -8.01 11.29 7.01
N LEU A 181 -9.08 10.80 6.41
CA LEU A 181 -9.14 10.51 4.97
C LEU A 181 -9.55 11.78 4.22
N PHE A 182 -8.76 12.17 3.22
CA PHE A 182 -9.06 13.25 2.28
C PHE A 182 -9.52 12.64 0.94
N PRO A 183 -10.84 12.50 0.71
CA PRO A 183 -11.35 11.74 -0.43
C PRO A 183 -10.96 12.32 -1.79
N ASP A 184 -10.79 13.63 -1.86
CA ASP A 184 -10.49 14.36 -3.09
C ASP A 184 -8.99 14.55 -3.33
N ALA A 185 -8.14 14.31 -2.33
CA ALA A 185 -6.68 14.24 -2.47
C ALA A 185 -6.23 12.83 -2.92
N TRP A 186 -6.75 12.37 -4.04
CA TRP A 186 -6.47 11.04 -4.56
C TRP A 186 -5.28 11.05 -5.55
N VAL A 187 -4.67 9.87 -5.75
CA VAL A 187 -3.58 9.67 -6.71
C VAL A 187 -3.87 8.46 -7.60
N TRP A 188 -3.35 8.47 -8.83
CA TRP A 188 -3.22 7.23 -9.60
C TRP A 188 -1.95 6.53 -9.15
N HIS A 189 -2.09 5.30 -8.64
CA HIS A 189 -0.96 4.50 -8.20
C HIS A 189 -0.85 3.24 -9.05
N LYS A 190 0.30 3.01 -9.69
CA LYS A 190 0.54 1.90 -10.60
C LYS A 190 0.47 0.57 -9.86
N ARG A 191 -0.40 -0.34 -10.31
CA ARG A 191 -0.51 -1.71 -9.77
C ARG A 191 0.61 -2.60 -10.30
N ARG A 192 0.89 -3.69 -9.60
CA ARG A 192 1.85 -4.71 -10.04
C ARG A 192 1.48 -5.27 -11.41
N THR A 193 2.49 -5.48 -12.25
CA THR A 193 2.33 -5.85 -13.66
C THR A 193 2.37 -7.35 -13.90
N ASP A 194 2.72 -8.15 -12.88
CA ASP A 194 2.77 -9.61 -12.95
C ASP A 194 2.40 -10.28 -11.63
N PHE A 195 1.97 -11.56 -11.71
CA PHE A 195 1.56 -12.34 -10.54
C PHE A 195 2.70 -12.64 -9.58
N ARG A 196 3.95 -12.77 -10.05
CA ARG A 196 5.10 -13.06 -9.19
C ARG A 196 5.40 -11.89 -8.26
N LYS A 197 5.42 -10.67 -8.81
CA LYS A 197 5.58 -9.44 -8.02
C LYS A 197 4.42 -9.24 -7.07
N PHE A 198 3.20 -9.54 -7.52
CA PHE A 198 2.01 -9.46 -6.67
C PHE A 198 2.05 -10.46 -5.53
N PHE A 199 2.42 -11.73 -5.79
CA PHE A 199 2.60 -12.75 -4.76
C PHE A 199 3.64 -12.33 -3.70
N ARG A 200 4.81 -11.84 -4.11
CA ARG A 200 5.83 -11.33 -3.19
C ARG A 200 5.29 -10.20 -2.29
N GLN A 201 4.52 -9.30 -2.87
CA GLN A 201 3.89 -8.20 -2.13
C GLN A 201 2.93 -8.71 -1.06
N VAL A 202 2.03 -9.62 -1.39
CA VAL A 202 1.01 -10.10 -0.45
C VAL A 202 1.58 -11.02 0.61
N VAL A 203 2.60 -11.84 0.31
CA VAL A 203 3.35 -12.62 1.30
C VAL A 203 3.97 -11.71 2.36
N ASN A 204 4.66 -10.63 1.91
CA ASN A 204 5.23 -9.66 2.85
C ASN A 204 4.17 -8.92 3.65
N SER A 205 2.99 -8.66 3.07
CA SER A 205 1.86 -8.06 3.81
C SER A 205 1.36 -8.99 4.93
N GLY A 206 1.32 -10.32 4.69
CA GLY A 206 0.99 -11.31 5.71
C GLY A 206 2.03 -11.37 6.84
N ILE A 207 3.33 -11.37 6.49
CA ILE A 207 4.43 -11.32 7.45
C ILE A 207 4.38 -10.03 8.27
N ALA A 208 4.20 -8.89 7.61
CA ALA A 208 4.12 -7.59 8.25
C ALA A 208 2.99 -7.51 9.28
N ARG A 209 1.86 -8.19 9.04
CA ARG A 209 0.73 -8.21 10.00
C ARG A 209 1.14 -8.80 11.34
N ILE A 210 1.91 -9.88 11.35
CA ILE A 210 2.40 -10.50 12.59
C ILE A 210 3.46 -9.62 13.26
N ASN A 211 4.38 -9.03 12.49
CA ASN A 211 5.36 -8.10 13.02
C ASN A 211 4.69 -6.89 13.68
N LEU A 212 3.71 -6.27 13.02
CA LEU A 212 2.89 -5.18 13.55
C LEU A 212 2.15 -5.58 14.84
N THR A 213 1.57 -6.78 14.87
CA THR A 213 0.87 -7.27 16.08
C THR A 213 1.83 -7.44 17.27
N LYS A 214 3.09 -7.79 17.01
CA LYS A 214 4.12 -7.90 18.05
C LYS A 214 4.62 -6.54 18.52
N ARG A 215 4.70 -5.55 17.63
CA ARG A 215 5.08 -4.16 17.97
C ARG A 215 3.93 -3.43 18.68
N HIS A 216 2.70 -3.66 18.24
CA HIS A 216 1.47 -3.03 18.74
C HIS A 216 0.47 -4.10 19.21
N PRO A 217 0.60 -4.61 20.46
CA PRO A 217 -0.30 -5.63 21.00
C PRO A 217 -1.77 -5.18 20.96
N GLY A 218 -2.68 -6.14 20.68
CA GLY A 218 -4.12 -5.85 20.58
C GLY A 218 -4.58 -5.35 19.21
N THR A 219 -3.69 -5.16 18.23
CA THR A 219 -4.06 -4.66 16.89
C THR A 219 -4.48 -5.76 15.91
N LEU A 220 -4.32 -7.02 16.26
CA LEU A 220 -4.77 -8.14 15.44
C LEU A 220 -6.30 -8.27 15.50
N LYS A 221 -6.94 -8.13 14.36
CA LYS A 221 -8.40 -8.31 14.21
C LYS A 221 -8.68 -9.64 13.50
N LEU A 222 -9.87 -10.22 13.74
CA LEU A 222 -10.29 -11.49 13.12
C LEU A 222 -10.16 -11.45 11.58
N VAL A 223 -10.51 -10.34 10.96
CA VAL A 223 -10.41 -10.15 9.50
C VAL A 223 -8.98 -10.34 8.96
N HIS A 224 -7.95 -10.08 9.76
CA HIS A 224 -6.55 -10.31 9.36
C HIS A 224 -6.19 -11.80 9.32
N MET A 225 -6.95 -12.66 9.99
CA MET A 225 -6.75 -14.12 10.03
C MET A 225 -7.49 -14.83 8.88
N LEU A 226 -8.51 -14.20 8.29
CA LEU A 226 -9.32 -14.82 7.23
C LEU A 226 -8.50 -15.35 6.05
N PRO A 227 -7.47 -14.64 5.53
CA PRO A 227 -6.66 -15.18 4.44
C PRO A 227 -5.86 -16.44 4.85
N ALA A 228 -5.43 -16.54 6.12
CA ALA A 228 -4.78 -17.74 6.63
C ALA A 228 -5.76 -18.92 6.73
N ALA A 229 -6.98 -18.68 7.23
CA ALA A 229 -8.05 -19.67 7.25
C ALA A 229 -8.43 -20.12 5.84
N PHE A 230 -8.55 -19.18 4.88
CA PHE A 230 -8.78 -19.50 3.48
C PHE A 230 -7.68 -20.41 2.92
N THR A 231 -6.42 -20.08 3.17
CA THR A 231 -5.26 -20.86 2.69
C THR A 231 -5.30 -22.30 3.21
N LEU A 232 -5.56 -22.47 4.52
CA LEU A 232 -5.72 -23.79 5.12
C LEU A 232 -6.93 -24.54 4.55
N GLY A 233 -8.06 -23.83 4.37
CA GLY A 233 -9.26 -24.41 3.76
C GLY A 233 -9.01 -24.88 2.33
N VAL A 234 -8.31 -24.11 1.51
CA VAL A 234 -7.92 -24.54 0.14
C VAL A 234 -7.08 -25.80 0.18
N ILE A 235 -6.07 -25.86 1.07
CA ILE A 235 -5.22 -27.07 1.20
C ILE A 235 -6.06 -28.29 1.60
N VAL A 236 -6.94 -28.14 2.58
CA VAL A 236 -7.81 -29.24 3.04
C VAL A 236 -8.75 -29.71 1.92
N LEU A 237 -9.38 -28.79 1.20
CA LEU A 237 -10.29 -29.13 0.09
C LEU A 237 -9.56 -29.81 -1.07
N LEU A 238 -8.35 -29.39 -1.40
CA LEU A 238 -7.52 -30.03 -2.42
C LEU A 238 -7.10 -31.45 -1.98
N LEU A 239 -6.71 -31.66 -0.73
CA LEU A 239 -6.41 -33.00 -0.21
C LEU A 239 -7.64 -33.87 -0.19
N ALA A 240 -8.79 -33.37 0.27
CA ALA A 240 -10.04 -34.11 0.29
C ALA A 240 -10.51 -34.48 -1.13
N SER A 241 -10.21 -33.67 -2.14
CA SER A 241 -10.58 -33.96 -3.52
C SER A 241 -9.89 -35.17 -4.12
N LEU A 242 -8.79 -35.64 -3.52
CA LEU A 242 -8.12 -36.88 -3.91
C LEU A 242 -9.00 -38.13 -3.61
N PHE A 243 -9.91 -38.00 -2.65
CA PHE A 243 -10.82 -39.06 -2.25
C PHE A 243 -12.26 -38.79 -2.70
N TRP A 244 -12.63 -37.52 -2.79
CA TRP A 244 -13.99 -37.09 -3.10
C TRP A 244 -13.97 -35.80 -3.94
N VAL A 245 -14.16 -35.93 -5.25
CA VAL A 245 -14.04 -34.84 -6.22
C VAL A 245 -14.98 -33.66 -5.92
N TYR A 246 -16.12 -33.89 -5.29
CA TYR A 246 -17.07 -32.83 -4.93
C TYR A 246 -16.53 -31.85 -3.87
N ALA A 247 -15.42 -32.18 -3.19
CA ALA A 247 -14.72 -31.27 -2.32
C ALA A 247 -14.21 -30.01 -3.06
N LEU A 248 -14.13 -30.05 -4.39
CA LEU A 248 -13.78 -28.88 -5.21
C LEU A 248 -14.93 -27.87 -5.39
N ILE A 249 -16.18 -28.26 -5.11
CA ILE A 249 -17.36 -27.38 -5.33
C ILE A 249 -17.21 -26.02 -4.65
N PRO A 250 -16.80 -25.91 -3.36
CA PRO A 250 -16.63 -24.59 -2.72
C PRO A 250 -15.59 -23.71 -3.42
N LEU A 251 -14.49 -24.29 -3.93
CA LEU A 251 -13.45 -23.55 -4.66
C LEU A 251 -13.96 -23.07 -6.01
N LEU A 252 -14.71 -23.91 -6.74
CA LEU A 252 -15.33 -23.54 -8.02
C LEU A 252 -16.40 -22.43 -7.83
N PHE A 253 -17.20 -22.56 -6.77
CA PHE A 253 -18.18 -21.55 -6.45
C PHE A 253 -17.51 -20.21 -6.10
N TYR A 254 -16.45 -20.19 -5.30
CA TYR A 254 -15.66 -19.00 -5.01
C TYR A 254 -15.04 -18.42 -6.27
N ALA A 255 -14.44 -19.24 -7.15
CA ALA A 255 -13.90 -18.80 -8.43
C ALA A 255 -14.98 -18.14 -9.32
N LEU A 256 -16.19 -18.70 -9.35
CA LEU A 256 -17.33 -18.14 -10.07
C LEU A 256 -17.76 -16.77 -9.51
N LEU A 257 -17.81 -16.63 -8.17
CA LEU A 257 -18.11 -15.34 -7.52
C LEU A 257 -17.09 -14.26 -7.89
N ILE A 258 -15.79 -14.58 -7.88
CA ILE A 258 -14.73 -13.67 -8.28
C ILE A 258 -14.84 -13.32 -9.76
N PHE A 259 -15.05 -14.32 -10.62
CA PHE A 259 -15.24 -14.13 -12.07
C PHE A 259 -16.40 -13.17 -12.37
N CYS A 260 -17.59 -13.47 -11.83
CA CYS A 260 -18.78 -12.65 -12.05
C CYS A 260 -18.60 -11.23 -11.50
N GLY A 261 -18.11 -11.10 -10.27
CA GLY A 261 -17.91 -9.79 -9.65
C GLY A 261 -16.93 -8.91 -10.42
N ALA A 262 -15.78 -9.47 -10.84
CA ALA A 262 -14.78 -8.75 -11.62
C ALA A 262 -15.28 -8.40 -13.03
N THR A 263 -15.96 -9.33 -13.68
CA THR A 263 -16.55 -9.11 -15.02
C THR A 263 -17.57 -7.98 -15.00
N ILE A 264 -18.46 -7.97 -14.01
CA ILE A 264 -19.50 -6.94 -13.88
C ILE A 264 -18.86 -5.57 -13.59
N GLN A 265 -17.92 -5.51 -12.65
CA GLN A 265 -17.27 -4.26 -12.24
C GLN A 265 -16.43 -3.65 -13.36
N GLU A 266 -15.62 -4.44 -14.04
CA GLU A 266 -14.66 -3.99 -15.04
C GLU A 266 -15.20 -4.09 -16.49
N LYS A 267 -16.42 -4.61 -16.66
CA LYS A 267 -17.09 -4.83 -17.95
C LYS A 267 -16.21 -5.61 -18.96
N SER A 268 -15.46 -6.60 -18.48
CA SER A 268 -14.48 -7.37 -19.24
C SER A 268 -14.40 -8.82 -18.78
N LEU A 269 -14.73 -9.76 -19.67
CA LEU A 269 -14.58 -11.19 -19.42
C LEU A 269 -13.12 -11.58 -19.14
N LEU A 270 -12.16 -10.96 -19.87
CA LEU A 270 -10.74 -11.22 -19.67
C LEU A 270 -10.28 -10.82 -18.26
N VAL A 271 -10.74 -9.68 -17.76
CA VAL A 271 -10.45 -9.26 -16.38
C VAL A 271 -11.08 -10.22 -15.38
N GLY A 272 -12.31 -10.71 -15.66
CA GLY A 272 -12.97 -11.72 -14.83
C GLY A 272 -12.14 -13.00 -14.71
N VAL A 273 -11.65 -13.54 -15.84
CA VAL A 273 -10.79 -14.73 -15.87
C VAL A 273 -9.48 -14.50 -15.09
N LEU A 274 -8.81 -13.35 -15.31
CA LEU A 274 -7.56 -13.01 -14.65
C LEU A 274 -7.74 -12.72 -13.13
N ALA A 275 -8.93 -12.30 -12.72
CA ALA A 275 -9.23 -12.04 -11.31
C ALA A 275 -9.28 -13.32 -10.47
N ILE A 276 -9.59 -14.48 -11.07
CA ILE A 276 -9.60 -15.76 -10.35
C ILE A 276 -8.19 -16.07 -9.78
N PRO A 277 -7.14 -16.26 -10.61
CA PRO A 277 -5.80 -16.50 -10.08
C PRO A 277 -5.29 -15.33 -9.23
N ALA A 278 -5.65 -14.09 -9.53
CA ALA A 278 -5.28 -12.95 -8.70
C ALA A 278 -5.84 -13.05 -7.27
N ALA A 279 -7.09 -13.48 -7.10
CA ALA A 279 -7.71 -13.67 -5.78
C ALA A 279 -7.03 -14.80 -4.97
N PHE A 280 -6.72 -15.92 -5.62
CA PHE A 280 -5.98 -17.01 -4.98
C PHE A 280 -4.55 -16.59 -4.61
N VAL A 281 -3.87 -15.84 -5.47
CA VAL A 281 -2.55 -15.25 -5.18
C VAL A 281 -2.64 -14.32 -3.98
N GLN A 282 -3.65 -13.46 -3.92
CA GLN A 282 -3.81 -12.50 -2.83
C GLN A 282 -4.06 -13.18 -1.50
N LEU A 283 -5.08 -14.03 -1.41
CA LEU A 283 -5.46 -14.68 -0.16
C LEU A 283 -4.43 -15.75 0.24
N GLY A 284 -4.01 -16.59 -0.72
CA GLY A 284 -3.02 -17.64 -0.49
C GLY A 284 -1.66 -17.06 -0.12
N GLY A 285 -1.18 -16.07 -0.86
CA GLY A 285 0.11 -15.43 -0.57
C GLY A 285 0.12 -14.74 0.80
N TYR A 286 -0.93 -13.95 1.11
CA TYR A 286 -1.04 -13.34 2.43
C TYR A 286 -1.15 -14.38 3.54
N GLY A 287 -2.00 -15.41 3.36
CA GLY A 287 -2.19 -16.49 4.35
C GLY A 287 -0.90 -17.26 4.61
N LEU A 288 -0.15 -17.62 3.57
CA LEU A 288 1.16 -18.28 3.70
C LEU A 288 2.15 -17.38 4.46
N GLY A 289 2.24 -16.10 4.12
CA GLY A 289 3.11 -15.16 4.83
C GLY A 289 2.73 -14.99 6.29
N PHE A 290 1.42 -14.91 6.57
CA PHE A 290 0.89 -14.82 7.93
C PHE A 290 1.21 -16.08 8.76
N LEU A 291 0.93 -17.28 8.24
CA LEU A 291 1.20 -18.55 8.92
C LEU A 291 2.70 -18.76 9.15
N TRP A 292 3.52 -18.44 8.14
CA TRP A 292 4.98 -18.51 8.25
C TRP A 292 5.51 -17.58 9.35
N ALA A 293 5.04 -16.32 9.36
CA ALA A 293 5.46 -15.36 10.38
C ALA A 293 4.93 -15.72 11.76
N TRP A 294 3.68 -16.23 11.86
CA TRP A 294 3.13 -16.70 13.11
C TRP A 294 3.98 -17.84 13.69
N TRP A 295 4.36 -18.83 12.86
CA TRP A 295 5.23 -19.93 13.28
C TRP A 295 6.57 -19.41 13.80
N ARG A 296 7.29 -18.61 12.99
CA ARG A 296 8.62 -18.11 13.35
C ARG A 296 8.60 -17.18 14.55
N ARG A 297 7.66 -16.23 14.59
CA ARG A 297 7.63 -15.18 15.62
C ARG A 297 6.96 -15.59 16.91
N CYS A 298 5.95 -16.49 16.86
CA CYS A 298 5.16 -16.91 18.03
C CYS A 298 5.59 -18.25 18.59
N ILE A 299 5.95 -19.23 17.74
CA ILE A 299 6.39 -20.57 18.18
C ILE A 299 7.91 -20.59 18.36
N MET A 300 8.67 -20.24 17.30
CA MET A 300 10.14 -20.27 17.33
C MET A 300 10.74 -19.08 18.07
N ARG A 301 9.97 -18.04 18.38
CA ARG A 301 10.39 -16.80 19.07
C ARG A 301 11.53 -16.04 18.37
N GLU A 302 11.63 -16.18 17.05
CA GLU A 302 12.64 -15.49 16.25
C GLU A 302 12.39 -13.98 16.17
N GLY A 303 13.43 -13.22 15.78
CA GLY A 303 13.36 -11.78 15.55
C GLY A 303 12.48 -11.39 14.36
N GLU A 304 12.28 -10.10 14.16
CA GLU A 304 11.52 -9.54 13.03
C GLU A 304 12.21 -9.86 11.70
N PHE A 305 11.40 -10.22 10.70
CA PHE A 305 11.90 -10.53 9.37
C PHE A 305 10.92 -10.12 8.28
N GLY A 306 11.41 -10.10 7.04
CA GLY A 306 10.60 -9.97 5.81
C GLY A 306 11.15 -10.89 4.74
N ALA A 307 10.27 -11.44 3.90
CA ALA A 307 10.68 -12.23 2.74
C ALA A 307 11.08 -11.31 1.57
N PHE A 308 11.90 -11.86 0.66
CA PHE A 308 12.28 -11.19 -0.61
C PHE A 308 12.98 -9.84 -0.46
N LYS A 309 13.62 -9.54 0.68
CA LYS A 309 14.27 -8.24 0.93
C LYS A 309 15.27 -7.84 -0.17
N LYS A 310 16.09 -8.77 -0.66
CA LYS A 310 17.13 -8.51 -1.68
C LYS A 310 16.61 -8.46 -3.11
N ASN A 311 15.45 -9.08 -3.38
CA ASN A 311 14.93 -9.31 -4.75
C ASN A 311 13.50 -8.77 -4.94
N PHE A 312 13.07 -7.82 -4.10
CA PHE A 312 11.69 -7.35 -4.13
C PHE A 312 11.35 -6.61 -5.42
N TYR A 313 12.31 -5.87 -5.97
CA TYR A 313 12.16 -5.09 -7.21
C TYR A 313 12.79 -5.75 -8.46
N LYS A 314 13.39 -6.97 -8.30
CA LYS A 314 13.97 -7.74 -9.40
C LYS A 314 12.98 -8.75 -9.98
#